data_5f50a7ca3d29d441cab19848521d8db3
#
_entry.id   5f50a7ca3d29d441cab19848521d8db3
#
_cell.length_a   1.000
_cell.length_b   1.000
_cell.length_c   1.000
_cell.angle_alpha   90.00
_cell.angle_beta   90.00
_cell.angle_gamma   90.00
#
_symmetry.space_group_name_H-M   'P 1'
#
loop_
_entity.id
_entity.type
_entity.pdbx_description
1 polymer ?
#
loop_
_entity_poly.entity_id
_entity_poly.type
_entity_poly.pdbx_seq_one_letter_code
_entity_poly.pdbx_strand_id
1 'polypeptide(L)'
;MATIDDFKAIEMKVGTILTAEYIEGADKLLKLTVDFGPLTTPQIEIAGDSKSAEDEPGSAREGEPARDVRQILSGIREYYEPEALIGKSCPFVTNLEPRKLRGFESNGMILAVKTADGGAVLLHPDKEVPPGSPLS
;
A
#
# COMPACT_ATOMS: atom_id res chain seq x y z
N MET A 1 7.12 -27.15 -2.66
CA MET A 1 6.40 -26.45 -1.62
C MET A 1 7.19 -25.27 -1.12
N ALA A 2 6.50 -24.23 -0.68
CA ALA A 2 7.21 -23.05 -0.21
C ALA A 2 7.70 -23.28 1.22
N THR A 3 8.82 -22.66 1.56
CA THR A 3 9.36 -22.76 2.91
C THR A 3 9.12 -21.43 3.60
N ILE A 4 9.41 -21.36 4.88
CA ILE A 4 9.25 -20.14 5.63
C ILE A 4 10.21 -19.08 5.08
N ASP A 5 11.34 -19.52 4.52
CA ASP A 5 12.27 -18.56 3.96
C ASP A 5 11.68 -17.94 2.69
N ASP A 6 10.92 -18.71 1.94
CA ASP A 6 10.31 -18.18 0.74
C ASP A 6 9.28 -17.11 1.16
N PHE A 7 8.56 -17.35 2.24
CA PHE A 7 7.57 -16.40 2.69
C PHE A 7 8.25 -15.13 3.20
N LYS A 8 9.35 -15.26 3.91
CA LYS A 8 10.01 -14.10 4.42
C LYS A 8 10.65 -13.24 3.33
N ALA A 9 10.83 -13.79 2.17
CA ALA A 9 11.38 -13.02 1.08
C ALA A 9 10.36 -12.02 0.53
N ILE A 10 9.09 -12.19 0.85
CA ILE A 10 8.05 -11.31 0.36
C ILE A 10 7.63 -10.37 1.48
N GLU A 11 7.64 -9.07 1.20
CA GLU A 11 7.23 -8.10 2.19
C GLU A 11 5.79 -7.74 1.96
N MET A 12 4.95 -7.87 2.98
CA MET A 12 3.55 -7.50 2.87
C MET A 12 3.20 -6.53 3.97
N LYS A 13 2.46 -5.49 3.64
CA LYS A 13 2.06 -4.49 4.61
C LYS A 13 0.62 -4.08 4.37
N VAL A 14 -0.03 -3.59 5.39
CA VAL A 14 -1.36 -3.06 5.23
C VAL A 14 -1.22 -1.63 4.73
N GLY A 15 -1.95 -1.30 3.68
CA GLY A 15 -1.96 0.05 3.15
C GLY A 15 -3.37 0.59 3.15
N THR A 16 -3.53 1.89 3.29
CA THR A 16 -4.83 2.53 3.25
C THR A 16 -4.99 3.21 1.91
N ILE A 17 -6.06 2.93 1.21
CA ILE A 17 -6.30 3.48 -0.11
C ILE A 17 -6.78 4.92 0.06
N LEU A 18 -5.99 5.85 -0.45
CA LEU A 18 -6.33 7.26 -0.35
C LEU A 18 -7.20 7.71 -1.50
N THR A 19 -6.90 7.25 -2.71
CA THR A 19 -7.71 7.59 -3.87
C THR A 19 -7.75 6.40 -4.81
N ALA A 20 -8.77 6.37 -5.64
CA ALA A 20 -8.89 5.34 -6.66
C ALA A 20 -9.51 6.00 -7.87
N GLU A 21 -8.99 5.71 -9.06
CA GLU A 21 -9.46 6.31 -10.28
C GLU A 21 -9.50 5.33 -11.42
N TYR A 22 -10.35 5.59 -12.40
CA TYR A 22 -10.36 4.78 -13.60
C TYR A 22 -9.17 5.21 -14.46
N ILE A 23 -8.69 4.31 -15.27
CA ILE A 23 -7.64 4.64 -16.22
C ILE A 23 -8.28 4.58 -17.59
N GLU A 24 -8.18 5.67 -18.33
CA GLU A 24 -8.76 5.73 -19.64
C GLU A 24 -8.12 4.69 -20.53
N GLY A 25 -8.90 3.96 -21.24
CA GLY A 25 -8.37 2.94 -22.12
C GLY A 25 -8.05 1.61 -21.45
N ALA A 26 -8.25 1.50 -20.14
CA ALA A 26 -7.95 0.26 -19.45
C ALA A 26 -9.20 -0.19 -18.73
N ASP A 27 -9.97 -1.07 -19.34
CA ASP A 27 -11.25 -1.47 -18.80
C ASP A 27 -11.19 -2.29 -17.53
N LYS A 28 -10.07 -2.85 -17.22
CA LYS A 28 -10.00 -3.71 -16.05
C LYS A 28 -9.13 -3.14 -14.94
N LEU A 29 -8.53 -1.99 -15.14
CA LEU A 29 -7.59 -1.47 -14.16
C LEU A 29 -8.12 -0.26 -13.41
N LEU A 30 -7.78 -0.19 -12.14
CA LEU A 30 -7.99 1.00 -11.35
C LEU A 30 -6.62 1.48 -10.89
N LYS A 31 -6.46 2.79 -10.80
CA LYS A 31 -5.23 3.38 -10.32
C LYS A 31 -5.46 3.78 -8.88
N LEU A 32 -4.71 3.22 -7.97
CA LEU A 32 -4.87 3.47 -6.55
C LEU A 32 -3.69 4.25 -6.01
N THR A 33 -3.95 5.17 -5.10
CA THR A 33 -2.88 5.82 -4.36
C THR A 33 -3.02 5.27 -2.94
N VAL A 34 -1.97 4.64 -2.44
CA VAL A 34 -2.03 3.88 -1.20
C VAL A 34 -0.98 4.39 -0.23
N ASP A 35 -1.39 4.60 1.01
CA ASP A 35 -0.52 5.09 2.06
C ASP A 35 -0.05 3.92 2.92
N PHE A 36 1.26 3.74 3.01
CA PHE A 36 1.84 2.67 3.81
C PHE A 36 2.51 3.23 5.07
N GLY A 37 2.15 4.43 5.47
CA GLY A 37 2.63 4.98 6.73
C GLY A 37 3.93 5.75 6.61
N PRO A 38 4.43 6.20 7.73
CA PRO A 38 5.64 7.03 7.71
C PRO A 38 6.85 6.25 7.25
N LEU A 39 7.67 6.90 6.47
CA LEU A 39 8.84 6.23 5.95
C LEU A 39 9.93 6.02 6.99
N THR A 40 9.99 6.82 7.96
CA THR A 40 11.05 6.70 8.92
C THR A 40 10.79 5.96 10.16
N THR A 41 9.70 5.33 10.26
CA THR A 41 9.44 4.63 11.43
C THR A 41 10.50 3.91 12.10
N PRO A 42 10.94 2.97 11.53
CA PRO A 42 11.90 2.10 12.16
C PRO A 42 12.97 2.74 12.96
N GLN A 43 13.81 3.25 12.38
CA GLN A 43 14.90 3.77 13.04
C GLN A 43 14.54 4.84 13.93
N ILE A 44 13.50 5.29 13.75
CA ILE A 44 13.13 6.31 14.57
C ILE A 44 13.36 6.07 15.96
N GLU A 45 12.85 5.10 16.48
CA GLU A 45 12.99 4.96 17.83
C GLU A 45 14.35 5.10 18.23
N ILE A 46 15.19 4.71 17.49
CA ILE A 46 16.52 4.81 17.84
C ILE A 46 16.77 6.16 17.92
N ALA A 47 16.43 6.71 17.02
CA ALA A 47 16.73 8.04 16.97
C ALA A 47 16.02 8.61 18.07
N GLY A 48 15.57 7.89 18.83
CA GLY A 48 14.89 8.48 19.85
C GLY A 48 15.60 9.70 20.13
N ASP A 49 16.74 9.49 20.08
CA ASP A 49 17.50 10.65 20.31
C ASP A 49 17.08 11.58 19.36
N SER A 50 16.37 11.04 18.51
CA SER A 50 15.94 11.88 17.68
C SER A 50 15.74 13.24 18.08
N LYS A 51 15.81 13.49 19.14
CA LYS A 51 15.71 14.76 19.48
C LYS A 51 16.31 15.47 18.42
N SER A 52 17.16 14.91 17.86
CA SER A 52 17.87 15.57 16.84
C SER A 52 16.82 15.89 15.87
N ALA A 53 15.99 15.05 15.72
CA ALA A 53 14.99 15.22 14.78
C ALA A 53 14.38 16.54 15.02
N GLU A 54 14.17 16.81 16.15
CA GLU A 54 13.54 18.01 16.35
C GLU A 54 14.31 19.05 15.79
N ASP A 55 15.43 18.83 15.50
CA ASP A 55 16.16 19.89 14.95
C ASP A 55 15.57 20.26 13.69
N GLU A 56 15.23 19.34 12.96
CA GLU A 56 14.76 19.75 11.74
C GLU A 56 13.41 20.07 11.90
N PRO A 57 13.11 20.43 12.79
CA PRO A 57 11.86 20.84 13.08
C PRO A 57 11.37 21.57 11.93
N GLY A 58 12.23 22.07 11.28
CA GLY A 58 11.78 22.86 10.22
C GLY A 58 10.87 22.03 9.43
N SER A 59 11.40 20.98 9.09
CA SER A 59 10.64 20.13 8.32
C SER A 59 9.42 19.99 9.10
N ALA A 60 9.57 19.93 10.27
CA ALA A 60 8.46 19.68 11.04
C ALA A 60 7.39 20.60 10.67
N ARG A 61 7.72 21.71 10.42
CA ARG A 61 6.73 22.62 10.23
C ARG A 61 5.86 22.10 9.24
N GLU A 62 6.34 21.49 8.44
CA GLU A 62 5.54 21.13 7.44
C GLU A 62 4.99 20.12 8.22
N GLY A 63 5.58 19.92 9.26
CA GLY A 63 5.02 19.07 10.10
C GLY A 63 4.87 17.64 9.90
N GLU A 64 4.74 17.15 8.86
CA GLU A 64 4.58 15.76 8.77
C GLU A 64 5.74 14.99 8.27
N PRO A 65 6.04 13.88 8.81
CA PRO A 65 7.12 13.06 8.33
C PRO A 65 6.76 12.59 6.93
N ALA A 66 7.72 12.31 6.14
CA ALA A 66 7.49 11.79 4.81
C ALA A 66 6.77 10.47 4.95
N ARG A 67 5.90 10.18 4.04
CA ARG A 67 5.13 8.94 4.10
C ARG A 67 5.38 8.12 2.86
N ASP A 68 5.20 6.82 2.97
CA ASP A 68 5.38 5.91 1.86
C ASP A 68 4.04 5.83 1.14
N VAL A 69 3.83 6.69 0.17
CA VAL A 69 2.59 6.71 -0.59
C VAL A 69 2.93 6.23 -1.99
N ARG A 70 2.24 5.21 -2.46
CA ARG A 70 2.57 4.59 -3.72
C ARG A 70 1.39 4.54 -4.65
N GLN A 71 1.68 4.53 -5.95
CA GLN A 71 0.66 4.33 -6.97
C GLN A 71 0.67 2.85 -7.26
N ILE A 72 -0.48 2.22 -7.20
CA ILE A 72 -0.61 0.79 -7.44
C ILE A 72 -1.75 0.58 -8.40
N LEU A 73 -1.53 -0.23 -9.44
CA LEU A 73 -2.57 -0.54 -10.38
C LEU A 73 -3.15 -1.90 -10.05
N SER A 74 -4.45 -2.03 -10.13
CA SER A 74 -5.08 -3.27 -9.78
C SER A 74 -6.16 -3.63 -10.77
N GLY A 75 -6.28 -4.88 -11.11
CA GLY A 75 -7.25 -5.34 -12.10
C GLY A 75 -8.61 -5.63 -11.51
N ILE A 76 -9.10 -4.75 -10.63
CA ILE A 76 -10.38 -5.00 -9.97
C ILE A 76 -11.49 -4.06 -10.40
N ARG A 77 -11.28 -3.33 -11.52
CA ARG A 77 -12.27 -2.34 -11.93
C ARG A 77 -13.64 -2.92 -12.17
N GLU A 78 -13.72 -4.14 -12.61
CA GLU A 78 -15.01 -4.71 -12.91
C GLU A 78 -15.76 -5.12 -11.65
N TYR A 79 -15.09 -5.15 -10.50
CA TYR A 79 -15.71 -5.64 -9.28
C TYR A 79 -15.90 -4.57 -8.20
N TYR A 80 -15.23 -3.43 -8.33
CA TYR A 80 -15.32 -2.37 -7.34
C TYR A 80 -15.32 -1.01 -8.01
N GLU A 81 -16.13 -0.11 -7.50
CA GLU A 81 -16.10 1.25 -7.99
C GLU A 81 -15.09 2.03 -7.19
N PRO A 82 -14.42 2.99 -7.78
CA PRO A 82 -13.37 3.72 -7.08
C PRO A 82 -13.81 4.29 -5.74
N GLU A 83 -15.00 4.85 -5.68
CA GLU A 83 -15.43 5.46 -4.45
C GLU A 83 -15.57 4.45 -3.32
N ALA A 84 -15.85 3.21 -3.63
CA ALA A 84 -16.03 2.21 -2.60
C ALA A 84 -14.70 1.81 -1.99
N LEU A 85 -13.60 2.14 -2.63
CA LEU A 85 -12.29 1.72 -2.14
C LEU A 85 -11.64 2.77 -1.26
N ILE A 86 -12.01 4.02 -1.39
CA ILE A 86 -11.33 5.07 -0.67
C ILE A 86 -11.51 4.89 0.84
N GLY A 87 -10.41 4.94 1.56
CA GLY A 87 -10.41 4.77 3.01
C GLY A 87 -10.28 3.35 3.48
N LYS A 88 -10.28 2.38 2.56
CA LYS A 88 -10.19 1.00 3.00
C LYS A 88 -8.76 0.57 3.21
N SER A 89 -8.54 -0.32 4.17
CA SER A 89 -7.22 -0.86 4.45
C SER A 89 -7.16 -2.27 3.93
N CYS A 90 -6.14 -2.56 3.18
CA CYS A 90 -5.98 -3.88 2.54
C CYS A 90 -4.53 -4.31 2.62
N PRO A 91 -4.25 -5.60 2.50
CA PRO A 91 -2.87 -6.07 2.47
C PRO A 91 -2.28 -5.93 1.07
N PHE A 92 -1.03 -5.54 0.99
CA PHE A 92 -0.35 -5.38 -0.29
C PHE A 92 1.04 -6.01 -0.21
N VAL A 93 1.53 -6.49 -1.33
CA VAL A 93 2.91 -6.94 -1.42
C VAL A 93 3.70 -5.69 -1.81
N THR A 94 4.71 -5.34 -1.04
CA THR A 94 5.38 -4.06 -1.18
C THR A 94 6.81 -4.14 -1.67
N ASN A 95 7.39 -5.32 -1.80
CA ASN A 95 8.76 -5.41 -2.28
C ASN A 95 8.89 -6.06 -3.65
N LEU A 96 7.93 -5.82 -4.53
CA LEU A 96 8.02 -6.30 -5.88
C LEU A 96 8.64 -5.21 -6.75
N GLU A 97 9.25 -5.63 -7.86
CA GLU A 97 9.80 -4.66 -8.76
C GLU A 97 8.68 -3.85 -9.38
N PRO A 98 8.87 -2.58 -9.64
CA PRO A 98 7.82 -1.77 -10.24
C PRO A 98 7.45 -2.31 -11.61
N ARG A 99 6.19 -2.23 -11.97
CA ARG A 99 5.71 -2.70 -13.25
C ARG A 99 4.98 -1.56 -13.94
N LYS A 100 5.09 -1.51 -15.25
CA LYS A 100 4.37 -0.49 -16.00
C LYS A 100 3.20 -1.13 -16.71
N LEU A 101 2.03 -0.56 -16.52
CA LEU A 101 0.82 -1.03 -17.18
C LEU A 101 0.12 0.20 -17.75
N ARG A 102 -0.18 0.18 -19.01
CA ARG A 102 -0.89 1.28 -19.67
C ARG A 102 -0.22 2.63 -19.44
N GLY A 103 1.10 2.65 -19.40
CA GLY A 103 1.81 3.90 -19.20
C GLY A 103 1.95 4.37 -17.78
N PHE A 104 1.42 3.63 -16.83
CA PHE A 104 1.53 4.00 -15.43
C PHE A 104 2.39 2.96 -14.70
N GLU A 105 3.09 3.41 -13.68
CA GLU A 105 3.95 2.50 -12.93
C GLU A 105 3.22 2.01 -11.68
N SER A 106 3.26 0.71 -11.41
CA SER A 106 2.64 0.12 -10.23
C SER A 106 3.76 -0.30 -9.30
N ASN A 107 3.72 0.18 -8.06
CA ASN A 107 4.76 -0.09 -7.08
C ASN A 107 4.27 -0.99 -5.95
N GLY A 108 3.57 -2.02 -6.29
CA GLY A 108 3.07 -2.97 -5.31
C GLY A 108 1.93 -3.75 -5.91
N MET A 109 1.36 -4.65 -5.13
CA MET A 109 0.26 -5.46 -5.60
C MET A 109 -0.72 -5.67 -4.47
N ILE A 110 -2.00 -5.46 -4.75
CA ILE A 110 -3.01 -5.67 -3.73
C ILE A 110 -3.34 -7.15 -3.70
N LEU A 111 -3.60 -7.69 -2.53
CA LEU A 111 -3.97 -9.08 -2.40
C LEU A 111 -5.50 -9.19 -2.40
N ALA A 112 -6.00 -10.17 -3.08
CA ALA A 112 -7.44 -10.36 -3.16
C ALA A 112 -7.73 -11.84 -3.29
N VAL A 113 -8.93 -12.23 -2.93
CA VAL A 113 -9.36 -13.61 -3.06
C VAL A 113 -9.94 -13.75 -4.45
N LYS A 114 -9.53 -14.79 -5.18
CA LYS A 114 -10.07 -15.01 -6.50
C LYS A 114 -11.25 -15.93 -6.34
N THR A 115 -12.39 -15.52 -6.84
CA THR A 115 -13.59 -16.34 -6.68
C THR A 115 -13.70 -17.32 -7.83
N ALA A 116 -14.55 -18.32 -7.67
CA ALA A 116 -14.69 -19.36 -8.67
C ALA A 116 -15.17 -18.83 -10.01
N ASP A 117 -15.92 -17.75 -10.01
CA ASP A 117 -16.42 -17.20 -11.26
C ASP A 117 -15.46 -16.15 -11.82
N GLY A 118 -14.23 -16.10 -11.36
CA GLY A 118 -13.26 -15.18 -11.90
C GLY A 118 -13.26 -13.81 -11.29
N GLY A 119 -14.02 -13.59 -10.24
CA GLY A 119 -14.07 -12.28 -9.61
C GLY A 119 -12.96 -12.07 -8.61
N ALA A 120 -13.00 -10.95 -7.94
CA ALA A 120 -11.99 -10.61 -6.93
C ALA A 120 -12.69 -10.07 -5.71
N VAL A 121 -12.28 -10.49 -4.53
CA VAL A 121 -12.82 -10.00 -3.28
C VAL A 121 -11.65 -9.52 -2.44
N LEU A 122 -11.72 -8.28 -1.97
CA LEU A 122 -10.62 -7.70 -1.23
C LEU A 122 -10.61 -8.19 0.21
N LEU A 123 -9.46 -8.07 0.83
CA LEU A 123 -9.29 -8.51 2.21
C LEU A 123 -9.10 -7.28 3.07
N HIS A 124 -9.56 -7.35 4.30
CA HIS A 124 -9.40 -6.23 5.24
C HIS A 124 -9.00 -6.78 6.59
N PRO A 125 -8.24 -6.03 7.37
CA PRO A 125 -7.89 -6.48 8.72
C PRO A 125 -9.15 -6.55 9.56
N ASP A 126 -9.22 -7.53 10.43
CA ASP A 126 -10.37 -7.68 11.30
C ASP A 126 -10.48 -6.51 12.27
N LYS A 127 -9.36 -5.92 12.63
CA LYS A 127 -9.35 -4.78 13.51
C LYS A 127 -8.55 -3.69 12.85
N GLU A 128 -8.82 -2.46 13.23
CA GLU A 128 -8.13 -1.35 12.63
C GLU A 128 -6.65 -1.37 13.00
N VAL A 129 -5.78 -1.22 12.04
CA VAL A 129 -4.34 -1.15 12.27
C VAL A 129 -3.80 0.02 11.47
N PRO A 130 -2.70 0.61 11.89
CA PRO A 130 -2.15 1.74 11.16
C PRO A 130 -1.55 1.30 9.84
N PRO A 131 -1.54 2.19 8.85
CA PRO A 131 -0.96 1.85 7.56
C PRO A 131 0.52 1.54 7.75
N GLY A 132 1.00 0.61 6.99
CA GLY A 132 2.39 0.18 7.10
C GLY A 132 2.57 -0.99 8.04
N SER A 133 1.51 -1.44 8.70
CA SER A 133 1.64 -2.58 9.62
C SER A 133 2.03 -3.81 8.82
N PRO A 134 3.06 -4.52 9.23
CA PRO A 134 3.53 -5.67 8.46
C PRO A 134 2.67 -6.90 8.69
N LEU A 135 2.62 -7.75 7.69
CA LEU A 135 1.98 -9.03 7.83
C LEU A 135 3.09 -10.06 8.05
N SER A 136 2.83 -11.07 8.80
CA SER A 136 3.83 -12.08 9.08
C SER A 136 3.23 -13.48 9.06
#